data_a95a06a1a13d7527740597caaa965b0c
#
_entry.id   a95a06a1a13d7527740597caaa965b0c
#
_cell.length_a   1.000
_cell.length_b   1.000
_cell.length_c   1.000
_cell.angle_alpha   90.00
_cell.angle_beta   90.00
_cell.angle_gamma   90.00
#
_symmetry.space_group_name_H-M   'P 1'
#
loop_
_entity.id
_entity.type
_entity.pdbx_description
1 polymer ?
#
loop_
_entity_poly.entity_id
_entity_poly.type
_entity_poly.pdbx_seq_one_letter_code
_entity_poly.pdbx_strand_id
1 'polypeptide(L)'
;MEGYLTESETEDGSKEIEEQISDFLIKIENEMYLLECQSYDDSSMAIRIAQYAFIAARQFATWDIGHVTIPLPRFSVIYVKRTEKTPKTTEITFIFPDGQAVNYESPNVILEEFTKEYIVEKRLFPYILFYIARYEKDITSEADIEAAVKDLEYFRDEMIRMHEAEELSDDELIDLKGFVNTIITHITNGNINEERLVNIMGGTVIETESERLRREGMYQGKAQLLIEMGREEGLDDAAILKRMQEKIGLSLETATTYLAQYGKQLV
;
A
#
# COMPACT_ATOMS: atom_id res chain seq x y z
N MET A 1 5.26 -12.11 3.06
CA MET A 1 6.32 -11.80 2.06
C MET A 1 7.56 -12.58 2.46
N GLU A 2 7.98 -13.54 1.67
CA GLU A 2 9.26 -14.23 1.87
C GLU A 2 10.27 -13.58 0.93
N GLY A 3 11.25 -12.88 1.49
CA GLY A 3 12.39 -12.32 0.76
C GLY A 3 13.43 -13.40 0.51
N TYR A 4 14.05 -13.38 -0.65
CA TYR A 4 15.14 -14.29 -1.02
C TYR A 4 16.46 -13.54 -0.95
N LEU A 5 17.42 -14.11 -0.20
CA LEU A 5 18.75 -13.55 -0.06
C LEU A 5 19.65 -14.08 -1.17
N THR A 6 20.22 -13.19 -1.98
CA THR A 6 21.31 -13.50 -2.89
C THR A 6 22.59 -12.89 -2.37
N GLU A 7 23.68 -13.68 -2.29
CA GLU A 7 25.01 -13.16 -1.94
C GLU A 7 25.72 -12.73 -3.22
N SER A 8 26.14 -11.47 -3.30
CA SER A 8 27.08 -10.97 -4.30
C SER A 8 28.39 -10.56 -3.61
N GLU A 9 29.55 -10.88 -4.20
CA GLU A 9 30.84 -10.39 -3.74
C GLU A 9 31.14 -9.06 -4.41
N THR A 10 31.40 -8.03 -3.62
CA THR A 10 31.87 -6.73 -4.10
C THR A 10 33.39 -6.75 -4.35
N GLU A 11 33.92 -5.81 -5.15
CA GLU A 11 35.36 -5.73 -5.46
C GLU A 11 36.28 -5.57 -4.23
N ASP A 12 35.75 -5.17 -3.09
CA ASP A 12 36.47 -5.05 -1.82
C ASP A 12 36.38 -6.33 -0.94
N GLY A 13 35.72 -7.39 -1.42
CA GLY A 13 35.55 -8.65 -0.71
C GLY A 13 34.47 -8.62 0.39
N SER A 14 33.68 -7.55 0.50
CA SER A 14 32.50 -7.52 1.33
C SER A 14 31.36 -8.28 0.63
N LYS A 15 30.57 -9.04 1.40
CA LYS A 15 29.37 -9.70 0.88
C LYS A 15 28.20 -8.75 1.03
N GLU A 16 27.67 -8.24 -0.08
CA GLU A 16 26.35 -7.62 -0.07
C GLU A 16 25.28 -8.69 -0.19
N ILE A 17 24.37 -8.68 0.79
CA ILE A 17 23.18 -9.51 0.76
C ILE A 17 22.09 -8.66 0.10
N GLU A 18 21.81 -8.90 -1.18
CA GLU A 18 20.63 -8.34 -1.83
C GLU A 18 19.41 -9.20 -1.49
N GLU A 19 18.47 -8.62 -0.78
CA GLU A 19 17.15 -9.20 -0.59
C GLU A 19 16.33 -8.94 -1.86
N GLN A 20 16.15 -9.98 -2.69
CA GLN A 20 15.28 -9.90 -3.86
C GLN A 20 13.86 -10.29 -3.45
N ILE A 21 12.98 -9.30 -3.41
CA ILE A 21 11.58 -9.46 -3.03
C ILE A 21 10.74 -9.23 -4.28
N SER A 22 9.94 -10.23 -4.69
CA SER A 22 8.84 -10.03 -5.64
C SER A 22 7.66 -9.37 -4.92
N ASP A 23 6.90 -8.52 -5.61
CA ASP A 23 5.76 -7.85 -5.01
C ASP A 23 4.72 -8.86 -4.53
N PHE A 24 4.34 -9.82 -5.39
CA PHE A 24 3.40 -10.88 -5.03
C PHE A 24 3.73 -12.20 -5.72
N LEU A 25 3.79 -13.28 -4.94
CA LEU A 25 3.77 -14.65 -5.42
C LEU A 25 2.54 -15.36 -4.83
N ILE A 26 1.62 -15.76 -5.70
CA ILE A 26 0.33 -16.34 -5.30
C ILE A 26 0.21 -17.73 -5.88
N LYS A 27 -0.25 -18.69 -5.09
CA LYS A 27 -0.61 -20.02 -5.57
C LYS A 27 -2.13 -20.14 -5.59
N ILE A 28 -2.68 -20.43 -6.76
CA ILE A 28 -4.10 -20.71 -6.97
C ILE A 28 -4.20 -22.14 -7.50
N GLU A 29 -4.80 -23.03 -6.71
CA GLU A 29 -4.86 -24.46 -6.98
C GLU A 29 -3.44 -25.04 -7.20
N ASN A 30 -3.11 -25.45 -8.42
CA ASN A 30 -1.80 -26.01 -8.79
C ASN A 30 -0.93 -25.06 -9.62
N GLU A 31 -1.40 -23.84 -9.88
CA GLU A 31 -0.67 -22.84 -10.66
C GLU A 31 -0.10 -21.74 -9.77
N MET A 32 1.09 -21.26 -10.09
CA MET A 32 1.74 -20.13 -9.43
C MET A 32 1.62 -18.89 -10.31
N TYR A 33 1.39 -17.74 -9.66
CA TYR A 33 1.27 -16.45 -10.29
C TYR A 33 2.24 -15.48 -9.65
N LEU A 34 3.14 -14.93 -10.46
CA LEU A 34 4.07 -13.86 -10.08
C LEU A 34 3.52 -12.54 -10.59
N LEU A 35 3.24 -11.60 -9.68
CA LEU A 35 2.73 -10.29 -10.02
C LEU A 35 3.71 -9.22 -9.57
N GLU A 36 4.03 -8.31 -10.47
CA GLU A 36 4.90 -7.14 -10.23
C GLU A 36 4.13 -5.86 -10.51
N CYS A 37 4.18 -4.89 -9.58
CA CYS A 37 3.52 -3.60 -9.72
C CYS A 37 4.52 -2.53 -10.19
N GLN A 38 4.13 -1.74 -11.18
CA GLN A 38 4.96 -0.67 -11.75
C GLN A 38 4.20 0.65 -11.79
N SER A 39 4.84 1.70 -11.29
CA SER A 39 4.32 3.08 -11.37
C SER A 39 4.78 3.81 -12.63
N TYR A 40 5.81 3.31 -13.32
CA TYR A 40 6.40 3.90 -14.53
C TYR A 40 7.03 2.80 -15.40
N ASP A 41 7.33 3.11 -16.67
CA ASP A 41 7.95 2.14 -17.56
C ASP A 41 9.42 1.91 -17.18
N ASP A 42 9.75 0.65 -16.87
CA ASP A 42 11.10 0.20 -16.54
C ASP A 42 11.50 -0.93 -17.50
N SER A 43 12.53 -0.69 -18.30
CA SER A 43 13.04 -1.68 -19.26
C SER A 43 13.71 -2.90 -18.60
N SER A 44 14.06 -2.82 -17.31
CA SER A 44 14.64 -3.95 -16.56
C SER A 44 13.60 -4.95 -16.08
N MET A 45 12.31 -4.61 -16.16
CA MET A 45 11.21 -5.42 -15.62
C MET A 45 11.22 -6.86 -16.12
N ALA A 46 11.44 -7.08 -17.41
CA ALA A 46 11.48 -8.42 -17.99
C ALA A 46 12.61 -9.29 -17.39
N ILE A 47 13.77 -8.68 -17.09
CA ILE A 47 14.89 -9.39 -16.43
C ILE A 47 14.53 -9.71 -14.98
N ARG A 48 13.94 -8.76 -14.24
CA ARG A 48 13.49 -8.98 -12.86
C ARG A 48 12.47 -10.12 -12.79
N ILE A 49 11.48 -10.13 -13.68
CA ILE A 49 10.50 -11.22 -13.77
C ILE A 49 11.20 -12.56 -14.01
N ALA A 50 12.17 -12.63 -14.93
CA ALA A 50 12.91 -13.86 -15.17
C ALA A 50 13.63 -14.35 -13.92
N GLN A 51 14.32 -13.47 -13.20
CA GLN A 51 15.01 -13.78 -11.95
C GLN A 51 14.04 -14.28 -10.87
N TYR A 52 12.96 -13.55 -10.62
CA TYR A 52 11.96 -13.92 -9.60
C TYR A 52 11.22 -15.22 -9.97
N ALA A 53 10.92 -15.42 -11.25
CA ALA A 53 10.28 -16.64 -11.71
C ALA A 53 11.15 -17.88 -11.45
N PHE A 54 12.46 -17.80 -11.69
CA PHE A 54 13.39 -18.91 -11.38
C PHE A 54 13.52 -19.13 -9.87
N ILE A 55 13.62 -18.06 -9.08
CA ILE A 55 13.70 -18.17 -7.60
C ILE A 55 12.43 -18.85 -7.07
N ALA A 56 11.26 -18.39 -7.49
CA ALA A 56 9.98 -18.96 -7.08
C ALA A 56 9.84 -20.42 -7.54
N ALA A 57 10.16 -20.72 -8.78
CA ALA A 57 10.05 -22.05 -9.37
C ALA A 57 10.95 -23.09 -8.70
N ARG A 58 12.10 -22.67 -8.16
CA ARG A 58 13.03 -23.55 -7.42
C ARG A 58 12.36 -24.27 -6.24
N GLN A 59 11.41 -23.65 -5.57
CA GLN A 59 10.69 -24.25 -4.44
C GLN A 59 9.81 -25.44 -4.88
N PHE A 60 9.40 -25.45 -6.14
CA PHE A 60 8.51 -26.46 -6.71
C PHE A 60 9.23 -27.39 -7.71
N ALA A 61 10.56 -27.24 -7.82
CA ALA A 61 11.36 -28.08 -8.70
C ALA A 61 11.35 -29.52 -8.21
N THR A 62 11.27 -30.46 -9.17
CA THR A 62 11.47 -31.88 -8.89
C THR A 62 12.85 -32.31 -9.34
N TRP A 63 13.54 -33.10 -8.50
CA TRP A 63 14.93 -33.46 -8.67
C TRP A 63 15.07 -34.96 -8.86
N ASP A 64 15.87 -35.35 -9.86
CA ASP A 64 16.36 -36.70 -10.07
C ASP A 64 17.84 -36.62 -10.42
N ILE A 65 18.57 -37.75 -10.38
CA ILE A 65 20.00 -37.80 -10.73
C ILE A 65 20.20 -37.36 -12.18
N GLY A 66 20.84 -36.18 -12.36
CA GLY A 66 21.12 -35.64 -13.69
C GLY A 66 19.91 -34.98 -14.38
N HIS A 67 18.75 -34.87 -13.69
CA HIS A 67 17.56 -34.23 -14.22
C HIS A 67 16.86 -33.38 -13.20
N VAL A 68 16.39 -32.19 -13.63
CA VAL A 68 15.55 -31.30 -12.82
C VAL A 68 14.44 -30.74 -13.68
N THR A 69 13.22 -30.75 -13.16
CA THR A 69 12.08 -30.07 -13.78
C THR A 69 11.75 -28.83 -12.96
N ILE A 70 11.72 -27.68 -13.61
CA ILE A 70 11.48 -26.38 -12.99
C ILE A 70 10.18 -25.80 -13.57
N PRO A 71 9.06 -25.84 -12.83
CA PRO A 71 7.79 -25.26 -13.27
C PRO A 71 7.81 -23.75 -13.08
N LEU A 72 7.97 -22.96 -14.15
CA LEU A 72 7.92 -21.52 -14.07
C LEU A 72 6.49 -21.05 -13.76
N PRO A 73 6.31 -20.00 -12.90
CA PRO A 73 5.01 -19.43 -12.61
C PRO A 73 4.45 -18.70 -13.84
N ARG A 74 3.13 -18.52 -13.91
CA ARG A 74 2.56 -17.48 -14.76
C ARG A 74 2.95 -16.12 -14.17
N PHE A 75 3.16 -15.12 -15.01
CA PHE A 75 3.46 -13.77 -14.51
C PHE A 75 2.55 -12.73 -15.13
N SER A 76 2.44 -11.57 -14.48
CA SER A 76 1.87 -10.37 -15.08
C SER A 76 2.49 -9.13 -14.44
N VAL A 77 2.68 -8.08 -15.24
CA VAL A 77 3.05 -6.76 -14.75
C VAL A 77 1.79 -5.92 -14.66
N ILE A 78 1.60 -5.32 -13.49
CA ILE A 78 0.48 -4.41 -13.21
C ILE A 78 1.02 -2.99 -13.31
N TYR A 79 0.64 -2.28 -14.37
CA TYR A 79 0.97 -0.86 -14.54
C TYR A 79 -0.10 0.01 -13.89
N VAL A 80 0.29 0.73 -12.84
CA VAL A 80 -0.60 1.65 -12.12
C VAL A 80 -0.91 2.88 -12.97
N LYS A 81 0.11 3.38 -13.70
CA LYS A 81 0.00 4.52 -14.62
C LYS A 81 0.44 4.07 -16.01
N ARG A 82 -0.17 4.68 -17.03
CA ARG A 82 0.14 4.40 -18.43
C ARG A 82 0.94 5.54 -19.05
N THR A 83 1.90 5.17 -19.90
CA THR A 83 2.52 6.07 -20.87
C THR A 83 2.27 5.54 -22.29
N GLU A 84 2.68 6.30 -23.30
CA GLU A 84 2.62 5.83 -24.71
C GLU A 84 3.49 4.58 -24.96
N LYS A 85 4.46 4.32 -24.07
CA LYS A 85 5.41 3.19 -24.18
C LYS A 85 5.03 1.99 -23.35
N THR A 86 4.02 2.09 -22.48
CA THR A 86 3.59 0.99 -21.62
C THR A 86 3.19 -0.22 -22.46
N PRO A 87 3.90 -1.36 -22.35
CA PRO A 87 3.65 -2.52 -23.20
C PRO A 87 2.38 -3.25 -22.75
N LYS A 88 1.62 -3.76 -23.71
CA LYS A 88 0.45 -4.61 -23.43
C LYS A 88 0.83 -6.02 -23.03
N THR A 89 2.02 -6.45 -23.39
CA THR A 89 2.56 -7.80 -23.14
C THR A 89 4.01 -7.65 -22.74
N THR A 90 4.44 -8.37 -21.73
CA THR A 90 5.85 -8.57 -21.41
C THR A 90 6.30 -9.90 -21.95
N GLU A 91 7.38 -9.90 -22.73
CA GLU A 91 7.96 -11.06 -23.39
C GLU A 91 9.42 -11.24 -22.99
N ILE A 92 9.80 -12.46 -22.65
CA ILE A 92 11.16 -12.88 -22.33
C ILE A 92 11.55 -14.03 -23.26
N THR A 93 12.56 -13.83 -24.07
CA THR A 93 13.07 -14.89 -24.95
C THR A 93 14.34 -15.48 -24.36
N PHE A 94 14.32 -16.75 -23.98
CA PHE A 94 15.49 -17.51 -23.58
C PHE A 94 16.14 -18.13 -24.81
N ILE A 95 17.41 -17.82 -25.08
CA ILE A 95 18.18 -18.37 -26.20
C ILE A 95 19.24 -19.33 -25.65
N PHE A 96 19.17 -20.59 -26.05
CA PHE A 96 20.09 -21.64 -25.62
C PHE A 96 21.33 -21.71 -26.51
N PRO A 97 22.48 -22.27 -26.02
CA PRO A 97 23.72 -22.32 -26.80
C PRO A 97 23.63 -23.10 -28.13
N ASP A 98 22.66 -23.99 -28.24
CA ASP A 98 22.38 -24.73 -29.50
C ASP A 98 21.50 -23.96 -30.50
N GLY A 99 21.12 -22.73 -30.16
CA GLY A 99 20.28 -21.84 -30.96
C GLY A 99 18.79 -22.04 -30.76
N GLN A 100 18.36 -22.96 -29.88
CA GLN A 100 16.95 -23.07 -29.54
C GLN A 100 16.51 -21.81 -28.78
N ALA A 101 15.26 -21.37 -29.02
CA ALA A 101 14.68 -20.23 -28.31
C ALA A 101 13.32 -20.62 -27.77
N VAL A 102 13.02 -20.17 -26.54
CA VAL A 102 11.72 -20.35 -25.89
C VAL A 102 11.21 -19.00 -25.42
N ASN A 103 9.99 -18.64 -25.80
CA ASN A 103 9.32 -17.45 -25.36
C ASN A 103 8.53 -17.72 -24.08
N TYR A 104 8.67 -16.80 -23.14
CA TYR A 104 7.94 -16.76 -21.89
C TYR A 104 7.28 -15.39 -21.81
N GLU A 105 5.98 -15.35 -22.07
CA GLU A 105 5.24 -14.11 -22.26
C GLU A 105 3.93 -14.10 -21.46
N SER A 106 3.46 -12.91 -21.12
CA SER A 106 2.16 -12.71 -20.48
C SER A 106 1.58 -11.33 -20.78
N PRO A 107 0.25 -11.22 -20.88
CA PRO A 107 -0.41 -9.93 -20.97
C PRO A 107 -0.20 -9.14 -19.69
N ASN A 108 0.00 -7.82 -19.82
CA ASN A 108 0.10 -6.90 -18.72
C ASN A 108 -1.27 -6.35 -18.34
N VAL A 109 -1.42 -6.01 -17.07
CA VAL A 109 -2.61 -5.35 -16.53
C VAL A 109 -2.34 -3.84 -16.46
N ILE A 110 -3.12 -3.04 -17.18
CA ILE A 110 -3.00 -1.58 -17.19
C ILE A 110 -4.21 -1.02 -16.44
N LEU A 111 -4.00 -0.56 -15.20
CA LEU A 111 -5.09 -0.17 -14.31
C LEU A 111 -5.88 1.04 -14.80
N GLU A 112 -5.24 1.96 -15.54
CA GLU A 112 -5.93 3.10 -16.14
C GLU A 112 -6.95 2.72 -17.22
N GLU A 113 -6.84 1.52 -17.81
CA GLU A 113 -7.82 1.01 -18.78
C GLU A 113 -9.10 0.48 -18.10
N PHE A 114 -9.08 0.30 -16.76
CA PHE A 114 -10.26 -0.16 -16.04
C PHE A 114 -11.24 0.99 -15.83
N THR A 115 -12.46 0.79 -16.30
CA THR A 115 -13.57 1.71 -15.98
C THR A 115 -14.15 1.39 -14.60
N LYS A 116 -14.82 2.34 -13.99
CA LYS A 116 -15.48 2.12 -12.70
C LYS A 116 -16.57 1.04 -12.78
N GLU A 117 -17.28 0.97 -13.91
CA GLU A 117 -18.29 -0.06 -14.17
C GLU A 117 -17.64 -1.47 -14.22
N TYR A 118 -16.49 -1.60 -14.91
CA TYR A 118 -15.76 -2.87 -14.98
C TYR A 118 -15.25 -3.32 -13.61
N ILE A 119 -14.74 -2.39 -12.81
CA ILE A 119 -14.27 -2.66 -11.43
C ILE A 119 -15.40 -3.23 -10.58
N VAL A 120 -16.58 -2.61 -10.63
CA VAL A 120 -17.76 -3.05 -9.88
C VAL A 120 -18.30 -4.38 -10.41
N GLU A 121 -18.51 -4.50 -11.74
CA GLU A 121 -19.01 -5.74 -12.38
C GLU A 121 -18.14 -6.96 -12.04
N LYS A 122 -16.80 -6.78 -12.05
CA LYS A 122 -15.84 -7.85 -11.76
C LYS A 122 -15.49 -7.99 -10.28
N ARG A 123 -16.10 -7.16 -9.40
CA ARG A 123 -15.85 -7.16 -7.95
C ARG A 123 -14.37 -6.93 -7.58
N LEU A 124 -13.69 -6.09 -8.37
CA LEU A 124 -12.28 -5.78 -8.20
C LEU A 124 -12.10 -4.63 -7.19
N PHE A 125 -12.71 -4.72 -6.02
CA PHE A 125 -12.76 -3.62 -5.03
C PHE A 125 -11.41 -3.03 -4.64
N PRO A 126 -10.32 -3.81 -4.44
CA PRO A 126 -9.00 -3.22 -4.19
C PRO A 126 -8.54 -2.26 -5.29
N TYR A 127 -9.06 -2.39 -6.51
CA TYR A 127 -8.70 -1.51 -7.64
C TYR A 127 -9.38 -0.14 -7.57
N ILE A 128 -10.39 0.05 -6.72
CA ILE A 128 -10.97 1.36 -6.44
C ILE A 128 -9.89 2.32 -5.94
N LEU A 129 -8.94 1.84 -5.13
CA LEU A 129 -7.84 2.64 -4.60
C LEU A 129 -6.98 3.23 -5.73
N PHE A 130 -6.60 2.39 -6.69
CA PHE A 130 -5.82 2.82 -7.85
C PHE A 130 -6.64 3.69 -8.80
N TYR A 131 -7.94 3.42 -8.92
CA TYR A 131 -8.83 4.25 -9.71
C TYR A 131 -8.90 5.68 -9.17
N ILE A 132 -9.01 5.84 -7.87
CA ILE A 132 -9.05 7.16 -7.22
C ILE A 132 -7.66 7.81 -7.22
N ALA A 133 -6.57 7.05 -7.08
CA ALA A 133 -5.21 7.57 -7.15
C ALA A 133 -4.87 8.25 -8.50
N ARG A 134 -5.66 8.03 -9.58
CA ARG A 134 -5.49 8.75 -10.86
C ARG A 134 -5.64 10.27 -10.73
N TYR A 135 -6.39 10.72 -9.72
CA TYR A 135 -6.60 12.14 -9.44
C TYR A 135 -5.41 12.81 -8.73
N GLU A 136 -4.35 12.10 -8.38
CA GLU A 136 -3.20 12.61 -7.61
C GLU A 136 -2.59 13.90 -8.17
N LYS A 137 -2.58 14.07 -9.52
CA LYS A 137 -2.00 15.25 -10.18
C LYS A 137 -3.03 16.30 -10.57
N ASP A 138 -4.30 15.95 -10.57
CA ASP A 138 -5.35 16.69 -11.27
C ASP A 138 -6.36 17.35 -10.31
N ILE A 139 -6.25 17.16 -8.99
CA ILE A 139 -7.13 17.83 -8.00
C ILE A 139 -6.76 19.31 -7.80
N THR A 140 -6.54 20.03 -8.88
CA THR A 140 -6.22 21.46 -8.84
C THR A 140 -7.33 22.35 -9.41
N SER A 141 -8.17 21.82 -10.30
CA SER A 141 -9.30 22.56 -10.88
C SER A 141 -10.62 22.10 -10.26
N GLU A 142 -11.62 23.00 -10.24
CA GLU A 142 -12.98 22.66 -9.78
C GLU A 142 -13.61 21.54 -10.62
N ALA A 143 -13.31 21.49 -11.93
CA ALA A 143 -13.80 20.45 -12.81
C ALA A 143 -13.26 19.06 -12.45
N ASP A 144 -11.99 18.95 -12.03
CA ASP A 144 -11.36 17.70 -11.62
C ASP A 144 -11.91 17.24 -10.27
N ILE A 145 -12.15 18.19 -9.36
CA ILE A 145 -12.79 17.91 -8.07
C ILE A 145 -14.20 17.36 -8.29
N GLU A 146 -14.99 17.98 -9.18
CA GLU A 146 -16.33 17.48 -9.50
C GLU A 146 -16.31 16.09 -10.16
N ALA A 147 -15.31 15.79 -10.99
CA ALA A 147 -15.13 14.46 -11.56
C ALA A 147 -14.81 13.43 -10.46
N ALA A 148 -13.89 13.74 -9.56
CA ALA A 148 -13.56 12.88 -8.42
C ALA A 148 -14.77 12.66 -7.50
N VAL A 149 -15.55 13.72 -7.21
CA VAL A 149 -16.80 13.62 -6.43
C VAL A 149 -17.76 12.61 -7.08
N LYS A 150 -18.04 12.73 -8.37
CA LYS A 150 -18.96 11.83 -9.09
C LYS A 150 -18.50 10.38 -9.08
N ASP A 151 -17.19 10.15 -9.21
CA ASP A 151 -16.65 8.79 -9.17
C ASP A 151 -16.68 8.21 -7.75
N LEU A 152 -16.38 9.00 -6.72
CA LEU A 152 -16.50 8.58 -5.32
C LEU A 152 -17.97 8.30 -4.94
N GLU A 153 -18.92 9.14 -5.37
CA GLU A 153 -20.34 8.89 -5.15
C GLU A 153 -20.79 7.59 -5.81
N TYR A 154 -20.35 7.33 -7.04
CA TYR A 154 -20.65 6.10 -7.75
C TYR A 154 -20.13 4.86 -6.97
N PHE A 155 -18.86 4.85 -6.56
CA PHE A 155 -18.31 3.73 -5.81
C PHE A 155 -18.97 3.56 -4.44
N ARG A 156 -19.26 4.66 -3.73
CA ARG A 156 -20.01 4.61 -2.45
C ARG A 156 -21.37 3.93 -2.64
N ASP A 157 -22.13 4.38 -3.64
CA ASP A 157 -23.48 3.90 -3.86
C ASP A 157 -23.48 2.42 -4.26
N GLU A 158 -22.53 1.99 -5.10
CA GLU A 158 -22.37 0.58 -5.48
C GLU A 158 -21.92 -0.29 -4.30
N MET A 159 -21.00 0.17 -3.46
CA MET A 159 -20.61 -0.57 -2.24
C MET A 159 -21.76 -0.71 -1.26
N ILE A 160 -22.58 0.34 -1.07
CA ILE A 160 -23.77 0.29 -0.23
C ILE A 160 -24.80 -0.71 -0.81
N ARG A 161 -25.08 -0.64 -2.11
CA ARG A 161 -25.99 -1.57 -2.79
C ARG A 161 -25.56 -3.03 -2.62
N MET A 162 -24.27 -3.31 -2.74
CA MET A 162 -23.75 -4.67 -2.57
C MET A 162 -23.78 -5.14 -1.13
N HIS A 163 -23.57 -4.23 -0.19
CA HIS A 163 -23.73 -4.51 1.22
C HIS A 163 -25.20 -4.85 1.57
N GLU A 164 -26.16 -4.07 1.07
CA GLU A 164 -27.58 -4.34 1.21
C GLU A 164 -28.02 -5.67 0.56
N ALA A 165 -27.29 -6.11 -0.48
CA ALA A 165 -27.49 -7.40 -1.14
C ALA A 165 -26.74 -8.56 -0.45
N GLU A 166 -26.12 -8.34 0.72
CA GLU A 166 -25.28 -9.31 1.45
C GLU A 166 -24.08 -9.84 0.64
N GLU A 167 -23.66 -9.10 -0.39
CA GLU A 167 -22.51 -9.42 -1.23
C GLU A 167 -21.19 -8.84 -0.68
N LEU A 168 -21.29 -7.90 0.26
CA LEU A 168 -20.20 -7.24 0.96
C LEU A 168 -20.53 -7.19 2.46
N SER A 169 -19.67 -7.71 3.31
CA SER A 169 -19.85 -7.70 4.76
C SER A 169 -19.65 -6.29 5.36
N ASP A 170 -20.10 -6.08 6.61
CA ASP A 170 -19.88 -4.85 7.36
C ASP A 170 -18.39 -4.49 7.44
N ASP A 171 -17.55 -5.46 7.79
CA ASP A 171 -16.10 -5.26 7.94
C ASP A 171 -15.44 -4.89 6.61
N GLU A 172 -15.76 -5.59 5.52
CA GLU A 172 -15.24 -5.28 4.19
C GLU A 172 -15.67 -3.89 3.72
N LEU A 173 -16.92 -3.48 3.98
CA LEU A 173 -17.41 -2.14 3.63
C LEU A 173 -16.65 -1.05 4.42
N ILE A 174 -16.42 -1.26 5.73
CA ILE A 174 -15.68 -0.34 6.58
C ILE A 174 -14.24 -0.22 6.10
N ASP A 175 -13.58 -1.34 5.84
CA ASP A 175 -12.19 -1.38 5.39
C ASP A 175 -12.03 -0.68 4.03
N LEU A 176 -12.89 -0.98 3.05
CA LEU A 176 -12.84 -0.33 1.73
C LEU A 176 -13.02 1.18 1.83
N LYS A 177 -13.99 1.64 2.59
CA LYS A 177 -14.21 3.08 2.83
C LYS A 177 -12.99 3.74 3.49
N GLY A 178 -12.43 3.07 4.49
CA GLY A 178 -11.24 3.55 5.17
C GLY A 178 -10.03 3.64 4.26
N PHE A 179 -9.78 2.63 3.43
CA PHE A 179 -8.70 2.64 2.44
C PHE A 179 -8.89 3.75 1.40
N VAL A 180 -10.10 3.93 0.86
CA VAL A 180 -10.39 5.01 -0.08
C VAL A 180 -10.14 6.38 0.56
N ASN A 181 -10.56 6.59 1.81
CA ASN A 181 -10.30 7.83 2.54
C ASN A 181 -8.81 8.07 2.76
N THR A 182 -8.03 7.02 3.02
CA THR A 182 -6.56 7.12 3.12
C THR A 182 -5.94 7.60 1.82
N ILE A 183 -6.38 7.06 0.67
CA ILE A 183 -5.92 7.53 -0.64
C ILE A 183 -6.35 8.98 -0.90
N ILE A 184 -7.59 9.35 -0.56
CA ILE A 184 -8.06 10.75 -0.69
C ILE A 184 -7.15 11.69 0.09
N THR A 185 -6.85 11.40 1.35
CA THR A 185 -5.94 12.19 2.18
C THR A 185 -4.56 12.31 1.55
N HIS A 186 -4.05 11.21 0.97
CA HIS A 186 -2.75 11.21 0.30
C HIS A 186 -2.75 12.11 -0.94
N ILE A 187 -3.72 11.97 -1.85
CA ILE A 187 -3.77 12.74 -3.09
C ILE A 187 -4.13 14.21 -2.89
N THR A 188 -4.88 14.55 -1.84
CA THR A 188 -5.23 15.94 -1.52
C THR A 188 -4.13 16.66 -0.74
N ASN A 189 -3.27 15.90 -0.06
CA ASN A 189 -2.16 16.42 0.74
C ASN A 189 -2.59 17.57 1.70
N GLY A 190 -3.75 17.44 2.33
CA GLY A 190 -4.29 18.41 3.28
C GLY A 190 -4.89 19.68 2.64
N ASN A 191 -5.21 19.66 1.36
CA ASN A 191 -5.85 20.81 0.71
C ASN A 191 -7.33 20.98 1.17
N ILE A 192 -7.90 22.15 0.85
CA ILE A 192 -9.26 22.54 1.28
C ILE A 192 -10.37 21.55 0.84
N ASN A 193 -10.11 20.72 -0.15
CA ASN A 193 -11.09 19.79 -0.70
C ASN A 193 -11.07 18.42 -0.02
N GLU A 194 -10.09 18.13 0.82
CA GLU A 194 -9.94 16.85 1.50
C GLU A 194 -11.19 16.47 2.29
N GLU A 195 -11.66 17.37 3.16
CA GLU A 195 -12.84 17.13 3.98
C GLU A 195 -14.08 16.83 3.13
N ARG A 196 -14.25 17.55 2.01
CA ARG A 196 -15.37 17.34 1.07
C ARG A 196 -15.33 15.93 0.49
N LEU A 197 -14.15 15.48 0.03
CA LEU A 197 -13.99 14.16 -0.62
C LEU A 197 -14.09 13.01 0.39
N VAL A 198 -13.46 13.14 1.56
CA VAL A 198 -13.53 12.14 2.65
C VAL A 198 -14.97 11.94 3.13
N ASN A 199 -15.73 13.03 3.27
CA ASN A 199 -17.13 12.99 3.71
C ASN A 199 -18.04 12.21 2.76
N ILE A 200 -17.72 12.13 1.44
CA ILE A 200 -18.49 11.34 0.48
C ILE A 200 -18.51 9.87 0.85
N MET A 201 -17.39 9.32 1.22
CA MET A 201 -17.26 7.91 1.58
C MET A 201 -17.87 7.62 2.97
N GLY A 202 -17.94 8.62 3.84
CA GLY A 202 -18.54 8.49 5.18
C GLY A 202 -17.82 7.49 6.06
N GLY A 203 -16.52 7.27 5.86
CA GLY A 203 -15.69 6.37 6.63
C GLY A 203 -14.60 7.10 7.42
N THR A 204 -13.90 6.36 8.27
CA THR A 204 -12.70 6.84 8.94
C THR A 204 -11.48 6.53 8.10
N VAL A 205 -10.49 7.41 8.07
CA VAL A 205 -9.18 7.12 7.46
C VAL A 205 -8.51 5.99 8.25
N ILE A 206 -8.08 4.94 7.54
CA ILE A 206 -7.33 3.85 8.17
C ILE A 206 -5.89 4.31 8.36
N GLU A 207 -5.49 4.39 9.60
CA GLU A 207 -4.11 4.71 9.97
C GLU A 207 -3.28 3.42 10.03
N THR A 208 -2.12 3.42 9.39
CA THR A 208 -1.21 2.28 9.49
C THR A 208 -0.67 2.13 10.91
N GLU A 209 -0.28 0.90 11.30
CA GLU A 209 0.30 0.65 12.62
C GLU A 209 1.54 1.50 12.87
N SER A 210 2.38 1.72 11.86
CA SER A 210 3.57 2.58 11.97
C SER A 210 3.21 4.05 12.16
N GLU A 211 2.18 4.55 11.50
CA GLU A 211 1.67 5.92 11.69
C GLU A 211 1.06 6.08 13.08
N ARG A 212 0.27 5.11 13.52
CA ARG A 212 -0.30 5.08 14.87
C ARG A 212 0.80 5.13 15.93
N LEU A 213 1.80 4.26 15.83
CA LEU A 213 2.93 4.22 16.77
C LEU A 213 3.74 5.53 16.75
N ARG A 214 3.97 6.10 15.56
CA ARG A 214 4.66 7.38 15.41
C ARG A 214 3.87 8.51 16.05
N ARG A 215 2.56 8.56 15.84
CA ARG A 215 1.67 9.56 16.44
C ARG A 215 1.63 9.42 17.96
N GLU A 216 1.46 8.18 18.46
CA GLU A 216 1.48 7.91 19.89
C GLU A 216 2.81 8.32 20.53
N GLY A 217 3.95 7.96 19.94
CA GLY A 217 5.27 8.36 20.40
C GLY A 217 5.47 9.87 20.42
N MET A 218 4.93 10.57 19.40
CA MET A 218 4.96 12.05 19.37
C MET A 218 4.13 12.66 20.51
N TYR A 219 2.92 12.15 20.77
CA TYR A 219 2.09 12.64 21.87
C TYR A 219 2.70 12.35 23.24
N GLN A 220 3.28 11.14 23.42
CA GLN A 220 4.00 10.76 24.64
C GLN A 220 5.17 11.72 24.90
N GLY A 221 6.02 11.96 23.90
CA GLY A 221 7.16 12.88 24.05
C GLY A 221 6.74 14.32 24.38
N LYS A 222 5.69 14.82 23.70
CA LYS A 222 5.16 16.17 24.03
C LYS A 222 4.54 16.24 25.41
N ALA A 223 3.79 15.20 25.83
CA ALA A 223 3.20 15.15 27.16
C ALA A 223 4.28 15.11 28.24
N GLN A 224 5.29 14.26 28.08
CA GLN A 224 6.42 14.19 29.00
C GLN A 224 7.11 15.55 29.16
N LEU A 225 7.43 16.21 28.05
CA LEU A 225 8.05 17.53 28.06
C LEU A 225 7.19 18.56 28.81
N LEU A 226 5.87 18.58 28.55
CA LEU A 226 4.97 19.52 29.25
C LEU A 226 4.84 19.25 30.76
N ILE A 227 4.93 17.97 31.16
CA ILE A 227 4.94 17.57 32.56
C ILE A 227 6.24 18.04 33.23
N GLU A 228 7.40 17.79 32.62
CA GLU A 228 8.71 18.22 33.12
C GLU A 228 8.77 19.72 33.27
N MET A 229 8.43 20.48 32.23
CA MET A 229 8.38 21.95 32.28
C MET A 229 7.39 22.45 33.33
N GLY A 230 6.21 21.86 33.43
CA GLY A 230 5.22 22.24 34.43
C GLY A 230 5.72 22.01 35.87
N ARG A 231 6.44 20.93 36.13
CA ARG A 231 7.06 20.66 37.44
C ARG A 231 8.19 21.64 37.76
N GLU A 232 9.05 21.94 36.79
CA GLU A 232 10.11 22.95 36.93
C GLU A 232 9.54 24.33 37.23
N GLU A 233 8.41 24.68 36.63
CA GLU A 233 7.68 25.93 36.89
C GLU A 233 6.86 25.91 38.20
N GLY A 234 6.81 24.79 38.93
CA GLY A 234 6.07 24.63 40.17
C GLY A 234 4.55 24.54 40.00
N LEU A 235 4.08 24.14 38.82
CA LEU A 235 2.65 23.96 38.55
C LEU A 235 2.10 22.74 39.29
N ASP A 236 0.86 22.83 39.75
CA ASP A 236 0.12 21.70 40.28
C ASP A 236 -0.40 20.77 39.15
N ASP A 237 -0.88 19.58 39.51
CA ASP A 237 -1.39 18.59 38.59
C ASP A 237 -2.52 19.12 37.71
N ALA A 238 -3.43 19.95 38.30
CA ALA A 238 -4.55 20.49 37.55
C ALA A 238 -4.11 21.47 36.46
N ALA A 239 -3.12 22.32 36.76
CA ALA A 239 -2.55 23.25 35.79
C ALA A 239 -1.77 22.53 34.68
N ILE A 240 -1.04 21.44 34.99
CA ILE A 240 -0.34 20.60 34.00
C ILE A 240 -1.35 19.90 33.08
N LEU A 241 -2.41 19.29 33.62
CA LEU A 241 -3.47 18.67 32.84
C LEU A 241 -4.13 19.65 31.86
N LYS A 242 -4.48 20.84 32.38
CA LYS A 242 -5.05 21.91 31.55
C LYS A 242 -4.11 22.33 30.43
N ARG A 243 -2.81 22.49 30.72
CA ARG A 243 -1.78 22.83 29.73
C ARG A 243 -1.67 21.76 28.64
N MET A 244 -1.72 20.45 28.97
CA MET A 244 -1.72 19.36 27.98
C MET A 244 -2.97 19.39 27.09
N GLN A 245 -4.16 19.66 27.65
CA GLN A 245 -5.38 19.81 26.86
C GLN A 245 -5.29 21.01 25.90
N GLU A 246 -4.82 22.17 26.37
CA GLU A 246 -4.77 23.40 25.57
C GLU A 246 -3.65 23.39 24.51
N LYS A 247 -2.49 22.80 24.80
CA LYS A 247 -1.30 22.84 23.91
C LYS A 247 -1.20 21.72 22.93
N ILE A 248 -1.68 20.53 23.28
CA ILE A 248 -1.56 19.32 22.44
C ILE A 248 -2.90 18.62 22.21
N GLY A 249 -4.02 19.18 22.68
CA GLY A 249 -5.36 18.70 22.36
C GLY A 249 -5.74 17.35 22.98
N LEU A 250 -5.07 16.92 24.05
CA LEU A 250 -5.37 15.66 24.71
C LEU A 250 -6.71 15.70 25.44
N SER A 251 -7.43 14.57 25.45
CA SER A 251 -8.57 14.39 26.34
C SER A 251 -8.10 14.42 27.81
N LEU A 252 -8.99 14.77 28.73
CA LEU A 252 -8.67 14.75 30.16
C LEU A 252 -8.21 13.36 30.63
N GLU A 253 -8.85 12.31 30.13
CA GLU A 253 -8.53 10.92 30.43
C GLU A 253 -7.10 10.56 29.98
N THR A 254 -6.76 10.85 28.74
CA THR A 254 -5.41 10.60 28.18
C THR A 254 -4.34 11.43 28.90
N ALA A 255 -4.62 12.71 29.15
CA ALA A 255 -3.70 13.60 29.88
C ALA A 255 -3.46 13.07 31.30
N THR A 256 -4.49 12.60 32.01
CA THR A 256 -4.37 12.00 33.35
C THR A 256 -3.51 10.72 33.32
N THR A 257 -3.67 9.89 32.30
CA THR A 257 -2.86 8.67 32.12
C THR A 257 -1.38 9.03 31.96
N TYR A 258 -1.05 9.98 31.10
CA TYR A 258 0.34 10.44 30.93
C TYR A 258 0.92 11.10 32.17
N LEU A 259 0.14 11.93 32.89
CA LEU A 259 0.59 12.50 34.14
C LEU A 259 0.87 11.44 35.21
N ALA A 260 0.04 10.41 35.31
CA ALA A 260 0.26 9.28 36.22
C ALA A 260 1.51 8.47 35.86
N GLN A 261 1.80 8.30 34.58
CA GLN A 261 2.94 7.54 34.07
C GLN A 261 4.27 8.30 34.23
N TYR A 262 4.30 9.57 33.86
CA TYR A 262 5.54 10.35 33.77
C TYR A 262 5.73 11.31 34.94
N GLY A 263 4.65 11.71 35.64
CA GLY A 263 4.74 12.65 36.76
C GLY A 263 5.44 12.09 38.01
N LYS A 264 5.69 10.79 38.10
CA LYS A 264 6.36 10.13 39.24
C LYS A 264 7.87 9.90 39.05
N GLN A 265 8.42 10.17 37.86
CA GLN A 265 9.83 9.91 37.55
C GLN A 265 10.80 11.04 37.96
N LEU A 266 10.32 12.10 38.56
CA LEU A 266 11.10 13.32 38.91
C LEU A 266 11.21 13.56 40.44
N VAL A 267 11.45 12.48 41.21
CA VAL A 267 11.83 12.60 42.63
C VAL A 267 13.20 12.00 42.85
#